data_5c92def54189f9e72455c6301118418b
#
_entry.id   5c92def54189f9e72455c6301118418b
#
_cell.length_a   1.000
_cell.length_b   1.000
_cell.length_c   1.000
_cell.angle_alpha   90.00
_cell.angle_beta   90.00
_cell.angle_gamma   90.00
#
_symmetry.space_group_name_H-M   'P 1'
#
loop_
_entity.id
_entity.type
_entity.pdbx_description
1 polymer ?
#
loop_
_entity_poly.entity_id
_entity_poly.type
_entity_poly.pdbx_seq_one_letter_code
_entity_poly.pdbx_strand_id
1 'polypeptide(L)'
;SSGLEPRFIHLVDLRASQINGCAFCVDMHCKEALADGLSQQWINLICAWRESPVYDEAERAVLAWTEAVTHIDRTGAPDADFDLLKPHFSNEQIVALTMQVAMINFWNRMAVSMRSQHPVDRAKAA
;
A
#
# COMPACT_ATOMS: atom_id res chain seq x y z
N SER A 1 14.82 -4.65 12.13
CA SER A 1 13.51 -5.00 11.61
C SER A 1 12.44 -4.75 12.70
N SER A 2 11.31 -4.21 12.29
CA SER A 2 10.17 -3.95 13.17
C SER A 2 9.33 -5.20 13.45
N GLY A 3 9.59 -6.31 12.75
CA GLY A 3 8.79 -7.52 12.81
C GLY A 3 7.46 -7.44 12.07
N LEU A 4 7.30 -6.48 11.16
CA LEU A 4 6.11 -6.39 10.33
C LEU A 4 6.05 -7.54 9.33
N GLU A 5 4.87 -8.15 9.20
CA GLU A 5 4.64 -9.14 8.17
C GLU A 5 4.68 -8.48 6.79
N PRO A 6 5.25 -9.16 5.77
CA PRO A 6 5.36 -8.59 4.43
C PRO A 6 4.02 -8.12 3.82
N ARG A 7 2.90 -8.77 4.15
CA ARG A 7 1.59 -8.37 3.61
C ARG A 7 1.23 -6.92 3.92
N PHE A 8 1.63 -6.41 5.09
CA PHE A 8 1.35 -5.01 5.45
C PHE A 8 2.16 -4.04 4.60
N ILE A 9 3.41 -4.39 4.29
CA ILE A 9 4.26 -3.59 3.42
C ILE A 9 3.67 -3.54 2.00
N HIS A 10 3.20 -4.69 1.48
CA HIS A 10 2.55 -4.74 0.17
C HIS A 10 1.28 -3.87 0.12
N LEU A 11 0.48 -3.88 1.19
CA LEU A 11 -0.72 -3.02 1.25
C LEU A 11 -0.36 -1.54 1.17
N VAL A 12 0.65 -1.12 1.94
CA VAL A 12 1.13 0.27 1.92
C VAL A 12 1.60 0.64 0.52
N ASP A 13 2.49 -0.16 -0.04
CA ASP A 13 3.10 0.13 -1.34
C ASP A 13 2.06 0.19 -2.45
N LEU A 14 1.14 -0.78 -2.48
CA LEU A 14 0.11 -0.85 -3.52
C LEU A 14 -0.92 0.26 -3.38
N ARG A 15 -1.42 0.49 -2.17
CA ARG A 15 -2.48 1.50 -2.00
C ARG A 15 -1.98 2.91 -2.29
N ALA A 16 -0.85 3.29 -1.75
CA ALA A 16 -0.26 4.60 -2.04
C ALA A 16 0.02 4.77 -3.53
N SER A 17 0.55 3.74 -4.18
CA SER A 17 0.86 3.77 -5.61
C SER A 17 -0.39 3.91 -6.47
N GLN A 18 -1.50 3.27 -6.08
CA GLN A 18 -2.80 3.43 -6.73
C GLN A 18 -3.30 4.87 -6.61
N ILE A 19 -3.24 5.43 -5.41
CA ILE A 19 -3.69 6.81 -5.15
C ILE A 19 -2.89 7.81 -5.98
N ASN A 20 -1.58 7.64 -6.02
CA ASN A 20 -0.67 8.55 -6.74
C ASN A 20 -0.60 8.26 -8.26
N GLY A 21 -1.24 7.19 -8.71
CA GLY A 21 -1.27 6.85 -10.14
C GLY A 21 0.08 6.44 -10.71
N CYS A 22 0.92 5.79 -9.91
CA CYS A 22 2.23 5.34 -10.37
C CYS A 22 2.14 3.96 -11.02
N ALA A 23 2.02 3.92 -12.35
CA ALA A 23 1.91 2.64 -13.07
C ALA A 23 3.15 1.75 -12.85
N PHE A 24 4.34 2.32 -12.90
CA PHE A 24 5.59 1.59 -12.62
C PHE A 24 5.56 0.93 -11.25
N CYS A 25 5.13 1.68 -10.24
CA CYS A 25 5.11 1.22 -8.85
C CYS A 25 4.02 0.15 -8.64
N VAL A 26 2.83 0.36 -9.19
CA VAL A 26 1.74 -0.63 -9.09
C VAL A 26 2.15 -1.94 -9.74
N ASP A 27 2.70 -1.89 -10.94
CA ASP A 27 3.14 -3.09 -11.66
C ASP A 27 4.19 -3.87 -10.85
N MET A 28 5.21 -3.19 -10.38
CA MET A 28 6.30 -3.80 -9.61
C MET A 28 5.79 -4.44 -8.31
N HIS A 29 5.02 -3.69 -7.54
CA HIS A 29 4.54 -4.17 -6.24
C HIS A 29 3.47 -5.25 -6.35
N CYS A 30 2.66 -5.26 -7.42
CA CYS A 30 1.76 -6.38 -7.70
C CYS A 30 2.56 -7.68 -7.95
N LYS A 31 3.62 -7.59 -8.74
CA LYS A 31 4.48 -8.75 -9.02
C LYS A 31 5.17 -9.25 -7.76
N GLU A 32 5.66 -8.34 -6.92
CA GLU A 32 6.27 -8.70 -5.63
C GLU A 32 5.27 -9.40 -4.70
N ALA A 33 4.06 -8.87 -4.60
CA ALA A 33 3.03 -9.46 -3.75
C ALA A 33 2.63 -10.87 -4.21
N LEU A 34 2.50 -11.06 -5.53
CA LEU A 34 2.25 -12.39 -6.10
C LEU A 34 3.40 -13.35 -5.78
N ALA A 35 4.64 -12.90 -5.91
CA ALA A 35 5.82 -13.70 -5.60
C ALA A 35 5.87 -14.11 -4.13
N ASP A 36 5.34 -13.27 -3.24
CA ASP A 36 5.23 -13.58 -1.80
C ASP A 36 4.03 -14.47 -1.46
N GLY A 37 3.27 -14.92 -2.45
CA GLY A 37 2.17 -15.86 -2.26
C GLY A 37 0.81 -15.24 -1.95
N LEU A 38 0.67 -13.92 -2.08
CA LEU A 38 -0.63 -13.29 -1.90
C LEU A 38 -1.52 -13.56 -3.11
N SER A 39 -2.83 -13.74 -2.87
CA SER A 39 -3.75 -14.12 -3.94
C SER A 39 -4.01 -12.96 -4.90
N GLN A 40 -4.35 -13.31 -6.13
CA GLN A 40 -4.75 -12.33 -7.14
C GLN A 40 -5.97 -11.52 -6.67
N GLN A 41 -6.93 -12.18 -6.01
CA GLN A 41 -8.12 -11.51 -5.47
C GLN A 41 -7.74 -10.45 -4.42
N TRP A 42 -6.84 -10.81 -3.50
CA TRP A 42 -6.37 -9.89 -2.47
C TRP A 42 -5.73 -8.64 -3.09
N ILE A 43 -4.91 -8.84 -4.12
CA ILE A 43 -4.24 -7.74 -4.83
C ILE A 43 -5.25 -6.90 -5.61
N ASN A 44 -6.15 -7.54 -6.34
CA ASN A 44 -7.11 -6.85 -7.19
C ASN A 44 -8.05 -5.91 -6.41
N LEU A 45 -8.43 -6.30 -5.20
CA LEU A 45 -9.46 -5.59 -4.44
C LEU A 45 -8.93 -4.50 -3.52
N ILE A 46 -7.62 -4.28 -3.49
CA ILE A 46 -7.03 -3.20 -2.67
C ILE A 46 -7.65 -1.85 -3.02
N CYS A 47 -7.90 -1.58 -4.29
CA CYS A 47 -8.50 -0.32 -4.72
C CYS A 47 -9.94 -0.11 -4.21
N ALA A 48 -10.60 -1.18 -3.78
CA ALA A 48 -11.97 -1.16 -3.26
C ALA A 48 -12.06 -1.85 -1.89
N TRP A 49 -11.03 -1.74 -1.10
CA TRP A 49 -10.86 -2.52 0.13
C TRP A 49 -11.96 -2.32 1.17
N ARG A 50 -12.55 -1.11 1.25
CA ARG A 50 -13.56 -0.82 2.27
C ARG A 50 -14.78 -1.72 2.15
N GLU A 51 -15.14 -2.13 0.94
CA GLU A 51 -16.31 -2.98 0.68
C GLU A 51 -15.99 -4.47 0.70
N SER A 52 -14.71 -4.84 0.74
CA SER A 52 -14.31 -6.24 0.60
C SER A 52 -14.15 -6.94 1.95
N PRO A 53 -14.69 -8.17 2.10
CA PRO A 53 -14.46 -8.97 3.31
C PRO A 53 -13.09 -9.69 3.30
N VAL A 54 -12.29 -9.51 2.26
CA VAL A 54 -11.00 -10.20 2.10
C VAL A 54 -9.98 -9.75 3.14
N TYR A 55 -10.08 -8.48 3.59
CA TYR A 55 -9.10 -7.86 4.49
C TYR A 55 -9.53 -7.98 5.95
N ASP A 56 -8.60 -8.41 6.81
CA ASP A 56 -8.84 -8.45 8.25
C ASP A 56 -8.73 -7.04 8.87
N GLU A 57 -9.00 -6.94 10.17
CA GLU A 57 -9.02 -5.64 10.85
C GLU A 57 -7.65 -4.96 10.86
N ALA A 58 -6.56 -5.72 10.97
CA ALA A 58 -5.21 -5.18 10.93
C ALA A 58 -4.90 -4.62 9.53
N GLU A 59 -5.26 -5.35 8.49
CA GLU A 59 -5.09 -4.91 7.09
C GLU A 59 -5.91 -3.66 6.80
N ARG A 60 -7.15 -3.62 7.26
CA ARG A 60 -8.02 -2.45 7.10
C ARG A 60 -7.44 -1.22 7.79
N ALA A 61 -6.87 -1.38 8.98
CA ALA A 61 -6.22 -0.30 9.71
C ALA A 61 -5.02 0.25 8.93
N VAL A 62 -4.20 -0.63 8.36
CA VAL A 62 -3.06 -0.25 7.54
C VAL A 62 -3.49 0.50 6.28
N LEU A 63 -4.55 0.04 5.63
CA LEU A 63 -5.08 0.70 4.42
C LEU A 63 -5.61 2.09 4.72
N ALA A 64 -6.37 2.23 5.81
CA ALA A 64 -6.88 3.54 6.24
C ALA A 64 -5.74 4.51 6.57
N TRP A 65 -4.72 4.04 7.28
CA TRP A 65 -3.55 4.85 7.62
C TRP A 65 -2.76 5.27 6.38
N THR A 66 -2.59 4.35 5.44
CA THR A 66 -1.92 4.64 4.16
C THR A 66 -2.62 5.76 3.41
N GLU A 67 -3.96 5.71 3.34
CA GLU A 67 -4.75 6.77 2.70
C GLU A 67 -4.61 8.10 3.44
N ALA A 68 -4.74 8.08 4.76
CA ALA A 68 -4.66 9.29 5.59
C ALA A 68 -3.30 9.98 5.44
N VAL A 69 -2.21 9.23 5.52
CA VAL A 69 -0.85 9.79 5.43
C VAL A 69 -0.50 10.20 3.99
N THR A 70 -0.95 9.44 2.99
CA THR A 70 -0.74 9.80 1.59
C THR A 70 -1.44 11.12 1.26
N HIS A 71 -2.63 11.37 1.80
CA HIS A 71 -3.39 12.59 1.64
C HIS A 71 -3.23 13.56 2.82
N ILE A 72 -2.04 13.61 3.41
CA ILE A 72 -1.81 14.33 4.68
C ILE A 72 -2.15 15.82 4.62
N ASP A 73 -2.00 16.43 3.45
CA ASP A 73 -2.35 17.83 3.23
C ASP A 73 -3.85 18.12 3.45
N ARG A 74 -4.70 17.09 3.27
CA ARG A 74 -6.15 17.20 3.44
C ARG A 74 -6.65 16.59 4.75
N THR A 75 -6.01 15.51 5.20
CA THR A 75 -6.50 14.71 6.32
C THR A 75 -5.86 15.08 7.65
N GLY A 76 -4.62 15.55 7.63
CA GLY A 76 -3.83 15.76 8.84
C GLY A 76 -3.51 14.49 9.60
N ALA A 77 -3.66 13.31 8.98
CA ALA A 77 -3.44 12.01 9.63
C ALA A 77 -4.19 11.91 10.96
N PRO A 78 -5.55 11.79 10.94
CA PRO A 78 -6.37 11.92 12.15
C PRO A 78 -6.07 10.87 13.22
N ASP A 79 -6.26 11.25 14.48
CA ASP A 79 -6.11 10.33 15.62
C ASP A 79 -6.99 9.10 15.49
N ALA A 80 -8.19 9.23 14.91
CA ALA A 80 -9.09 8.10 14.72
C ALA A 80 -8.45 6.99 13.87
N ASP A 81 -7.73 7.36 12.80
CA ASP A 81 -7.04 6.39 11.95
C ASP A 81 -5.79 5.82 12.65
N PHE A 82 -5.08 6.66 13.40
CA PHE A 82 -3.94 6.20 14.19
C PHE A 82 -4.39 5.18 15.25
N ASP A 83 -5.51 5.44 15.92
CA ASP A 83 -6.02 4.59 16.99
C ASP A 83 -6.43 3.21 16.49
N LEU A 84 -6.85 3.08 15.22
CA LEU A 84 -7.17 1.78 14.63
C LEU A 84 -5.96 0.84 14.55
N LEU A 85 -4.76 1.39 14.49
CA LEU A 85 -3.53 0.60 14.41
C LEU A 85 -3.11 0.01 15.77
N LYS A 86 -3.45 0.69 16.87
CA LYS A 86 -2.96 0.33 18.21
C LYS A 86 -3.27 -1.09 18.66
N PRO A 87 -4.46 -1.66 18.39
CA PRO A 87 -4.75 -3.05 18.79
C PRO A 87 -3.88 -4.09 18.10
N HIS A 88 -3.26 -3.74 16.97
CA HIS A 88 -2.59 -4.68 16.09
C HIS A 88 -1.07 -4.49 16.02
N PHE A 89 -0.57 -3.30 16.36
CA PHE A 89 0.83 -2.94 16.15
C PHE A 89 1.40 -2.20 17.37
N SER A 90 2.68 -2.46 17.65
CA SER A 90 3.44 -1.68 18.62
C SER A 90 3.72 -0.27 18.09
N ASN A 91 4.12 0.63 18.98
CA ASN A 91 4.51 1.98 18.56
C ASN A 91 5.64 1.96 17.53
N GLU A 92 6.61 1.07 17.70
CA GLU A 92 7.72 0.91 16.74
C GLU A 92 7.21 0.46 15.38
N GLN A 93 6.26 -0.47 15.36
CA GLN A 93 5.65 -0.94 14.11
C GLN A 93 4.83 0.16 13.43
N ILE A 94 4.11 0.96 14.19
CA ILE A 94 3.35 2.09 13.63
C ILE A 94 4.29 3.11 13.00
N VAL A 95 5.42 3.41 13.64
CA VAL A 95 6.44 4.28 13.05
C VAL A 95 7.00 3.66 11.77
N ALA A 96 7.29 2.36 11.78
CA ALA A 96 7.79 1.66 10.60
C ALA A 96 6.78 1.68 9.43
N LEU A 97 5.49 1.48 9.72
CA LEU A 97 4.42 1.61 8.72
C LEU A 97 4.38 3.02 8.16
N THR A 98 4.46 4.03 9.02
CA THR A 98 4.43 5.43 8.60
C THR A 98 5.64 5.78 7.72
N MET A 99 6.82 5.29 8.10
CA MET A 99 8.02 5.45 7.27
C MET A 99 7.86 4.77 5.91
N GLN A 100 7.21 3.61 5.87
CA GLN A 100 6.95 2.91 4.61
C GLN A 100 6.01 3.73 3.71
N VAL A 101 4.96 4.32 4.30
CA VAL A 101 4.06 5.21 3.54
C VAL A 101 4.84 6.40 2.98
N ALA A 102 5.67 7.02 3.78
CA ALA A 102 6.51 8.15 3.33
C ALA A 102 7.46 7.73 2.21
N MET A 103 8.09 6.56 2.34
CA MET A 103 9.04 6.04 1.37
C MET A 103 8.38 5.73 0.03
N ILE A 104 7.25 5.03 0.03
CA ILE A 104 6.55 4.73 -1.23
C ILE A 104 6.02 6.01 -1.89
N ASN A 105 5.54 6.97 -1.12
CA ASN A 105 5.15 8.26 -1.66
C ASN A 105 6.33 8.99 -2.32
N PHE A 106 7.50 8.92 -1.73
CA PHE A 106 8.73 9.42 -2.33
C PHE A 106 8.97 8.77 -3.71
N TRP A 107 8.96 7.44 -3.77
CA TRP A 107 9.20 6.73 -5.03
C TRP A 107 8.12 6.98 -6.07
N ASN A 108 6.85 7.07 -5.65
CA ASN A 108 5.75 7.41 -6.56
C ASN A 108 6.00 8.76 -7.23
N ARG A 109 6.43 9.76 -6.46
CA ARG A 109 6.68 11.10 -6.97
C ARG A 109 7.86 11.12 -7.94
N MET A 110 8.92 10.38 -7.62
CA MET A 110 10.06 10.27 -8.53
C MET A 110 9.68 9.56 -9.82
N ALA A 111 9.02 8.42 -9.73
CA ALA A 111 8.68 7.62 -10.90
C ALA A 111 7.68 8.32 -11.81
N VAL A 112 6.65 8.93 -11.26
CA VAL A 112 5.63 9.64 -12.05
C VAL A 112 6.22 10.89 -12.70
N SER A 113 6.92 11.73 -11.91
CA SER A 113 7.44 12.99 -12.44
C SER A 113 8.57 12.79 -13.44
N MET A 114 9.37 11.72 -13.29
CA MET A 114 10.44 11.38 -14.22
C MET A 114 9.99 10.44 -15.35
N ARG A 115 8.68 10.14 -15.43
CA ARG A 115 8.10 9.30 -16.49
C ARG A 115 8.74 7.92 -16.60
N SER A 116 9.01 7.27 -15.47
CA SER A 116 9.54 5.92 -15.46
C SER A 116 8.57 4.95 -16.15
N GLN A 117 9.11 4.05 -16.98
CA GLN A 117 8.31 3.10 -17.73
C GLN A 117 8.49 1.70 -17.16
N HIS A 118 7.38 1.01 -16.93
CA HIS A 118 7.39 -0.40 -16.55
C HIS A 118 7.52 -1.29 -17.79
N PRO A 119 8.00 -2.54 -17.64
CA PRO A 119 7.96 -3.49 -18.76
C PRO A 119 6.50 -3.78 -19.15
N VAL A 120 6.30 -4.13 -20.40
CA VAL A 120 4.97 -4.49 -20.92
C VAL A 120 4.91 -6.00 -21.10
N ASP A 121 4.01 -6.64 -20.36
CA ASP A 121 3.74 -8.07 -20.51
C ASP A 121 2.68 -8.23 -21.59
N ARG A 122 3.03 -8.94 -22.66
CA ARG A 122 2.08 -9.12 -23.76
C ARG A 122 1.14 -10.27 -23.42
N ALA A 123 -0.16 -10.03 -23.66
CA ALA A 123 -1.12 -11.10 -23.61
C ALA A 123 -0.79 -12.11 -24.73
N LYS A 124 -1.00 -13.41 -24.44
CA LYS A 124 -0.86 -14.44 -25.49
C LYS A 124 -1.92 -14.21 -26.55
N ALA A 125 -1.51 -14.37 -27.81
CA ALA A 125 -2.47 -14.40 -28.91
C ALA A 125 -3.50 -15.50 -28.67
N ALA A 126 -4.77 -15.20 -28.93
CA ALA A 126 -5.84 -16.15 -28.78
C ALA A 126 -5.72 -17.29 -29.80
#